data_a743f135125b7e21978e46dfd8cd05ca
#
_entry.id   a743f135125b7e21978e46dfd8cd05ca
#
_cell.length_a   1.000
_cell.length_b   1.000
_cell.length_c   1.000
_cell.angle_alpha   90.00
_cell.angle_beta   90.00
_cell.angle_gamma   90.00
#
_symmetry.space_group_name_H-M   'P 1'
#
loop_
_entity.id
_entity.type
_entity.pdbx_description
1 polymer ?
#
loop_
_entity_poly.entity_id
_entity_poly.type
_entity_poly.pdbx_seq_one_letter_code
_entity_poly.pdbx_strand_id
1 'polypeptide(L)'
;MIVFSILLAFGIDTWWDQVQERDEEARLLQAVLDDALANLEVIEEKSTYHGAVMEVEREILRLAGAAPEEISAEKADSLIADLTWWLGSDHWNTGALEALVEGGRLEVVEDQDLRRTLASWGRLVQIARNVDDQEEVWFNDAFMPFMRAEARVSQIAQIAQTLPGGGGSPGGMGTPDYGEVDWWPEPRDHRPLLVSEPFQNLVVQKLWIQSDILGQYERFAAQLRDLIARIEEQQR
;
A
#
# COMPACT_ATOMS: atom_id res chain seq x y z
N MET A 1 40.90 51.42 -7.85
CA MET A 1 41.34 50.03 -7.85
C MET A 1 40.71 49.21 -6.71
N ILE A 2 40.77 49.65 -5.43
CA ILE A 2 40.26 48.90 -4.26
C ILE A 2 38.77 48.60 -4.36
N VAL A 3 37.90 49.54 -4.75
CA VAL A 3 36.45 49.37 -4.87
C VAL A 3 36.08 48.27 -5.91
N PHE A 4 36.80 48.25 -7.03
CA PHE A 4 36.56 47.21 -8.07
C PHE A 4 36.92 45.80 -7.58
N SER A 5 38.01 45.67 -6.82
CA SER A 5 38.43 44.38 -6.25
C SER A 5 37.41 43.89 -5.21
N ILE A 6 36.83 44.76 -4.41
CA ILE A 6 35.78 44.43 -3.43
C ILE A 6 34.51 43.98 -4.13
N LEU A 7 34.05 44.71 -5.15
CA LEU A 7 32.86 44.31 -5.93
C LEU A 7 33.04 42.99 -6.67
N LEU A 8 34.24 42.72 -7.18
CA LEU A 8 34.57 41.45 -7.81
C LEU A 8 34.53 40.29 -6.80
N ALA A 9 35.09 40.48 -5.60
CA ALA A 9 35.04 39.51 -4.53
C ALA A 9 33.60 39.17 -4.12
N PHE A 10 32.76 40.19 -3.88
CA PHE A 10 31.31 39.96 -3.60
C PHE A 10 30.60 39.27 -4.74
N GLY A 11 30.92 39.58 -6.00
CA GLY A 11 30.34 38.91 -7.15
C GLY A 11 30.70 37.41 -7.22
N ILE A 12 31.95 37.08 -6.88
CA ILE A 12 32.43 35.69 -6.82
C ILE A 12 31.77 34.94 -5.66
N ASP A 13 31.71 35.57 -4.48
CA ASP A 13 31.05 34.94 -3.30
C ASP A 13 29.58 34.68 -3.57
N THR A 14 28.83 35.66 -4.09
CA THR A 14 27.41 35.47 -4.43
C THR A 14 27.22 34.40 -5.50
N TRP A 15 28.09 34.36 -6.51
CA TRP A 15 28.03 33.31 -7.54
C TRP A 15 28.29 31.90 -6.95
N TRP A 16 29.29 31.82 -6.05
CA TRP A 16 29.63 30.57 -5.37
C TRP A 16 28.49 30.05 -4.49
N ASP A 17 27.86 30.95 -3.72
CA ASP A 17 26.70 30.63 -2.88
C ASP A 17 25.53 30.11 -3.73
N GLN A 18 25.23 30.75 -4.87
CA GLN A 18 24.21 30.29 -5.80
C GLN A 18 24.52 28.92 -6.40
N VAL A 19 25.76 28.61 -6.70
CA VAL A 19 26.16 27.29 -7.19
C VAL A 19 25.95 26.24 -6.10
N GLN A 20 26.32 26.52 -4.86
CA GLN A 20 26.12 25.64 -3.74
C GLN A 20 24.62 25.37 -3.44
N GLU A 21 23.79 26.43 -3.48
CA GLU A 21 22.34 26.31 -3.30
C GLU A 21 21.71 25.42 -4.37
N ARG A 22 22.08 25.55 -5.63
CA ARG A 22 21.60 24.71 -6.73
C ARG A 22 22.06 23.25 -6.60
N ASP A 23 23.29 23.01 -6.22
CA ASP A 23 23.81 21.67 -5.99
C ASP A 23 23.11 20.99 -4.80
N GLU A 24 22.74 21.78 -3.81
CA GLU A 24 21.97 21.31 -2.67
C GLU A 24 20.52 20.99 -3.05
N GLU A 25 19.86 21.89 -3.79
CA GLU A 25 18.52 21.66 -4.32
C GLU A 25 18.46 20.37 -5.17
N ALA A 26 19.39 20.24 -6.12
CA ALA A 26 19.44 19.07 -6.99
C ALA A 26 19.59 17.75 -6.21
N ARG A 27 20.43 17.74 -5.17
CA ARG A 27 20.59 16.55 -4.31
C ARG A 27 19.34 16.22 -3.51
N LEU A 28 18.65 17.23 -2.98
CA LEU A 28 17.42 17.05 -2.22
C LEU A 28 16.28 16.56 -3.11
N LEU A 29 16.13 17.17 -4.29
CA LEU A 29 15.13 16.76 -5.25
C LEU A 29 15.38 15.36 -5.79
N GLN A 30 16.64 14.95 -5.97
CA GLN A 30 16.97 13.59 -6.36
C GLN A 30 16.55 12.57 -5.28
N ALA A 31 16.81 12.85 -4.01
CA ALA A 31 16.39 11.97 -2.93
C ALA A 31 14.86 11.86 -2.83
N VAL A 32 14.14 12.97 -3.05
CA VAL A 32 12.66 12.94 -3.11
C VAL A 32 12.16 12.16 -4.32
N LEU A 33 12.84 12.27 -5.45
CA LEU A 33 12.53 11.51 -6.67
C LEU A 33 12.67 10.00 -6.43
N ASP A 34 13.76 9.59 -5.77
CA ASP A 34 14.00 8.19 -5.43
C ASP A 34 12.92 7.64 -4.49
N ASP A 35 12.51 8.38 -3.46
CA ASP A 35 11.39 8.04 -2.57
C ASP A 35 10.07 7.95 -3.34
N ALA A 36 9.81 8.89 -4.26
CA ALA A 36 8.59 8.92 -5.05
C ALA A 36 8.47 7.74 -6.01
N LEU A 37 9.57 7.36 -6.67
CA LEU A 37 9.63 6.18 -7.55
C LEU A 37 9.41 4.88 -6.77
N ALA A 38 10.06 4.73 -5.61
CA ALA A 38 9.86 3.58 -4.75
C ALA A 38 8.40 3.47 -4.25
N ASN A 39 7.78 4.59 -3.87
CA ASN A 39 6.38 4.60 -3.47
C ASN A 39 5.42 4.27 -4.63
N LEU A 40 5.75 4.68 -5.86
CA LEU A 40 4.95 4.33 -7.03
C LEU A 40 4.97 2.81 -7.28
N GLU A 41 6.11 2.16 -7.16
CA GLU A 41 6.26 0.70 -7.26
C GLU A 41 5.42 -0.02 -6.20
N VAL A 42 5.47 0.44 -4.94
CA VAL A 42 4.64 -0.10 -3.84
C VAL A 42 3.15 0.00 -4.17
N ILE A 43 2.69 1.15 -4.69
CA ILE A 43 1.27 1.34 -5.06
C ILE A 43 0.86 0.39 -6.19
N GLU A 44 1.69 0.21 -7.20
CA GLU A 44 1.40 -0.67 -8.33
C GLU A 44 1.29 -2.14 -7.90
N GLU A 45 2.18 -2.57 -7.01
CA GLU A 45 2.13 -3.91 -6.41
C GLU A 45 0.87 -4.11 -5.57
N LYS A 46 0.57 -3.17 -4.65
CA LYS A 46 -0.64 -3.21 -3.82
C LYS A 46 -1.92 -3.17 -4.66
N SER A 47 -1.96 -2.33 -5.69
CA SER A 47 -3.13 -2.25 -6.58
C SER A 47 -3.38 -3.57 -7.30
N THR A 48 -2.34 -4.26 -7.72
CA THR A 48 -2.44 -5.59 -8.35
C THR A 48 -3.00 -6.62 -7.36
N TYR A 49 -2.50 -6.62 -6.14
CA TYR A 49 -2.98 -7.50 -5.07
C TYR A 49 -4.46 -7.25 -4.75
N HIS A 50 -4.84 -6.00 -4.44
CA HIS A 50 -6.24 -5.66 -4.11
C HIS A 50 -7.19 -5.96 -5.27
N GLY A 51 -6.73 -5.77 -6.52
CA GLY A 51 -7.48 -6.18 -7.70
C GLY A 51 -7.75 -7.70 -7.75
N ALA A 52 -6.76 -8.51 -7.43
CA ALA A 52 -6.90 -9.97 -7.37
C ALA A 52 -7.86 -10.41 -6.24
N VAL A 53 -7.74 -9.80 -5.05
CA VAL A 53 -8.65 -10.07 -3.93
C VAL A 53 -10.09 -9.72 -4.27
N MET A 54 -10.33 -8.60 -4.95
CA MET A 54 -11.68 -8.21 -5.40
C MET A 54 -12.30 -9.23 -6.36
N GLU A 55 -11.53 -9.92 -7.20
CA GLU A 55 -12.06 -11.00 -8.05
C GLU A 55 -12.49 -12.22 -7.22
N VAL A 56 -11.74 -12.57 -6.17
CA VAL A 56 -12.15 -13.62 -5.22
C VAL A 56 -13.46 -13.24 -4.52
N GLU A 57 -13.57 -12.01 -4.03
CA GLU A 57 -14.78 -11.48 -3.39
C GLU A 57 -16.00 -11.56 -4.32
N ARG A 58 -15.82 -11.12 -5.57
CA ARG A 58 -16.88 -11.21 -6.59
C ARG A 58 -17.28 -12.65 -6.89
N GLU A 59 -16.33 -13.58 -6.92
CA GLU A 59 -16.60 -15.00 -7.12
C GLU A 59 -17.41 -15.57 -5.95
N ILE A 60 -17.07 -15.24 -4.71
CA ILE A 60 -17.84 -15.63 -3.53
C ILE A 60 -19.27 -15.08 -3.61
N LEU A 61 -19.44 -13.81 -3.99
CA LEU A 61 -20.77 -13.19 -4.11
C LEU A 61 -21.60 -13.81 -5.24
N ARG A 62 -20.99 -14.30 -6.33
CA ARG A 62 -21.70 -15.04 -7.38
C ARG A 62 -22.26 -16.37 -6.87
N LEU A 63 -21.64 -16.97 -5.85
CA LEU A 63 -22.06 -18.21 -5.24
C LEU A 63 -23.11 -18.04 -4.14
N ALA A 64 -23.48 -16.81 -3.78
CA ALA A 64 -24.40 -16.51 -2.67
C ALA A 64 -25.79 -17.20 -2.80
N GLY A 65 -26.25 -17.46 -4.03
CA GLY A 65 -27.52 -18.13 -4.31
C GLY A 65 -27.39 -19.61 -4.65
N ALA A 66 -26.18 -20.17 -4.64
CA ALA A 66 -25.95 -21.57 -4.96
C ALA A 66 -26.32 -22.49 -3.79
N ALA A 67 -26.77 -23.72 -4.08
CA ALA A 67 -26.88 -24.72 -3.04
C ALA A 67 -25.46 -25.17 -2.61
N PRO A 68 -25.22 -25.39 -1.31
CA PRO A 68 -23.89 -25.79 -0.83
C PRO A 68 -23.34 -27.05 -1.54
N GLU A 69 -24.21 -27.96 -1.95
CA GLU A 69 -23.87 -29.20 -2.65
C GLU A 69 -23.34 -28.97 -4.08
N GLU A 70 -23.64 -27.83 -4.68
CA GLU A 70 -23.17 -27.42 -6.02
C GLU A 70 -21.73 -26.90 -6.01
N ILE A 71 -21.20 -26.62 -4.81
CA ILE A 71 -19.86 -26.11 -4.59
C ILE A 71 -18.98 -27.25 -4.08
N SER A 72 -17.78 -27.44 -4.62
CA SER A 72 -16.84 -28.40 -4.02
C SER A 72 -16.30 -27.87 -2.69
N ALA A 73 -16.04 -28.78 -1.73
CA ALA A 73 -15.46 -28.39 -0.43
C ALA A 73 -14.10 -27.68 -0.60
N GLU A 74 -13.27 -28.20 -1.52
CA GLU A 74 -11.98 -27.62 -1.87
C GLU A 74 -12.11 -26.17 -2.40
N LYS A 75 -13.09 -25.92 -3.29
CA LYS A 75 -13.36 -24.58 -3.81
C LYS A 75 -13.81 -23.61 -2.70
N ALA A 76 -14.68 -24.09 -1.79
CA ALA A 76 -15.15 -23.27 -0.67
C ALA A 76 -13.98 -22.90 0.26
N ASP A 77 -13.17 -23.86 0.63
CA ASP A 77 -12.03 -23.67 1.50
C ASP A 77 -10.96 -22.75 0.86
N SER A 78 -10.68 -22.92 -0.44
CA SER A 78 -9.76 -22.06 -1.19
C SER A 78 -10.23 -20.60 -1.21
N LEU A 79 -11.51 -20.36 -1.56
CA LEU A 79 -12.05 -19.00 -1.61
C LEU A 79 -12.03 -18.32 -0.23
N ILE A 80 -12.32 -19.06 0.84
CA ILE A 80 -12.22 -18.53 2.20
C ILE A 80 -10.75 -18.25 2.57
N ALA A 81 -9.84 -19.15 2.20
CA ALA A 81 -8.42 -18.98 2.45
C ALA A 81 -7.86 -17.71 1.75
N ASP A 82 -8.26 -17.47 0.50
CA ASP A 82 -7.87 -16.29 -0.26
C ASP A 82 -8.35 -14.97 0.39
N LEU A 83 -9.45 -15.00 1.16
CA LEU A 83 -9.91 -13.83 1.92
C LEU A 83 -9.12 -13.58 3.22
N THR A 84 -8.41 -14.59 3.74
CA THR A 84 -7.65 -14.46 4.99
C THR A 84 -6.32 -13.72 4.79
N TRP A 85 -5.94 -13.49 3.55
CA TRP A 85 -4.75 -12.72 3.22
C TRP A 85 -4.99 -11.24 3.49
N TRP A 86 -4.04 -10.65 4.17
CA TRP A 86 -3.98 -9.22 4.44
C TRP A 86 -2.57 -8.73 4.12
N LEU A 87 -2.49 -7.66 3.34
CA LEU A 87 -1.25 -6.92 3.17
C LEU A 87 -1.08 -6.02 4.38
N GLY A 88 -0.02 -6.26 5.16
CA GLY A 88 0.36 -5.36 6.24
C GLY A 88 0.53 -3.92 5.76
N SER A 89 0.46 -2.96 6.68
CA SER A 89 0.80 -1.57 6.39
C SER A 89 2.28 -1.51 6.01
N ASP A 90 2.57 -1.34 4.71
CA ASP A 90 3.93 -1.14 4.24
C ASP A 90 4.48 0.21 4.69
N HIS A 91 5.79 0.25 4.80
CA HIS A 91 6.47 1.50 5.11
C HIS A 91 6.55 2.35 3.84
N TRP A 92 5.78 3.43 3.82
CA TRP A 92 5.93 4.47 2.81
C TRP A 92 7.29 5.16 2.94
N ASN A 93 7.99 5.30 1.84
CA ASN A 93 9.26 6.01 1.81
C ASN A 93 9.00 7.52 1.92
N THR A 94 9.31 8.09 3.07
CA THR A 94 9.05 9.50 3.38
C THR A 94 10.29 10.23 3.86
N GLY A 95 11.42 9.52 3.99
CA GLY A 95 12.62 10.03 4.66
C GLY A 95 13.20 11.27 4.03
N ALA A 96 13.31 11.33 2.71
CA ALA A 96 13.84 12.51 2.01
C ALA A 96 12.89 13.70 2.13
N LEU A 97 11.58 13.46 2.02
CA LEU A 97 10.58 14.51 2.17
C LEU A 97 10.50 15.04 3.60
N GLU A 98 10.48 14.16 4.60
CA GLU A 98 10.50 14.56 6.01
C GLU A 98 11.75 15.39 6.32
N ALA A 99 12.92 14.99 5.82
CA ALA A 99 14.15 15.75 5.97
C ALA A 99 14.07 17.14 5.29
N LEU A 100 13.40 17.25 4.15
CA LEU A 100 13.20 18.51 3.44
C LEU A 100 12.20 19.43 4.16
N VAL A 101 11.07 18.90 4.63
CA VAL A 101 9.99 19.67 5.25
C VAL A 101 10.32 20.01 6.71
N GLU A 102 10.67 19.00 7.52
CA GLU A 102 10.96 19.19 8.94
C GLU A 102 12.31 19.87 9.17
N GLY A 103 13.26 19.68 8.26
CA GLY A 103 14.52 20.39 8.23
C GLY A 103 14.40 21.87 7.87
N GLY A 104 13.20 22.37 7.53
CA GLY A 104 12.95 23.76 7.13
C GLY A 104 13.62 24.13 5.80
N ARG A 105 13.93 23.13 4.96
CA ARG A 105 14.72 23.30 3.74
C ARG A 105 13.88 23.44 2.47
N LEU A 106 12.56 23.52 2.60
CA LEU A 106 11.66 23.77 1.45
C LEU A 106 11.99 25.07 0.71
N GLU A 107 12.61 26.04 1.38
CA GLU A 107 13.03 27.31 0.79
C GLU A 107 14.12 27.15 -0.30
N VAL A 108 14.90 26.07 -0.23
CA VAL A 108 15.94 25.74 -1.22
C VAL A 108 15.33 25.38 -2.58
N VAL A 109 14.09 24.89 -2.60
CA VAL A 109 13.38 24.56 -3.85
C VAL A 109 12.92 25.86 -4.52
N GLU A 110 13.50 26.23 -5.67
CA GLU A 110 13.21 27.50 -6.36
C GLU A 110 11.78 27.53 -6.93
N ASP A 111 11.29 26.43 -7.49
CA ASP A 111 9.94 26.34 -8.07
C ASP A 111 8.86 26.38 -6.98
N GLN A 112 8.01 27.42 -7.01
CA GLN A 112 6.96 27.61 -6.01
C GLN A 112 5.85 26.57 -6.08
N ASP A 113 5.55 26.05 -7.26
CA ASP A 113 4.50 25.07 -7.46
C ASP A 113 4.97 23.70 -6.96
N LEU A 114 6.22 23.33 -7.25
CA LEU A 114 6.86 22.15 -6.71
C LEU A 114 6.97 22.25 -5.18
N ARG A 115 7.38 23.37 -4.65
CA ARG A 115 7.44 23.63 -3.19
C ARG A 115 6.09 23.42 -2.51
N ARG A 116 4.98 23.90 -3.11
CA ARG A 116 3.62 23.69 -2.59
C ARG A 116 3.19 22.23 -2.65
N THR A 117 3.55 21.54 -3.72
CA THR A 117 3.30 20.11 -3.87
C THR A 117 4.03 19.32 -2.77
N LEU A 118 5.32 19.57 -2.57
CA LEU A 118 6.12 18.95 -1.52
C LEU A 118 5.59 19.24 -0.11
N ALA A 119 5.19 20.49 0.17
CA ALA A 119 4.59 20.85 1.45
C ALA A 119 3.26 20.12 1.75
N SER A 120 2.52 19.70 0.72
CA SER A 120 1.27 18.96 0.87
C SER A 120 1.46 17.44 0.96
N TRP A 121 2.63 16.95 0.67
CA TRP A 121 2.93 15.53 0.51
C TRP A 121 2.69 14.69 1.77
N GLY A 122 3.11 15.17 2.94
CA GLY A 122 2.90 14.46 4.21
C GLY A 122 1.43 14.12 4.47
N ARG A 123 0.51 14.99 4.02
CA ARG A 123 -0.94 14.72 4.09
C ARG A 123 -1.36 13.58 3.14
N LEU A 124 -0.76 13.50 1.96
CA LEU A 124 -1.08 12.43 1.00
C LEU A 124 -0.64 11.06 1.50
N VAL A 125 0.57 10.99 2.07
CA VAL A 125 1.08 9.77 2.73
C VAL A 125 0.18 9.38 3.90
N GLN A 126 -0.28 10.35 4.71
CA GLN A 126 -1.20 10.05 5.81
C GLN A 126 -2.54 9.50 5.33
N ILE A 127 -3.06 9.99 4.20
CA ILE A 127 -4.29 9.44 3.58
C ILE A 127 -4.05 7.99 3.16
N ALA A 128 -2.91 7.69 2.52
CA ALA A 128 -2.57 6.32 2.12
C ALA A 128 -2.47 5.37 3.33
N ARG A 129 -1.81 5.79 4.40
CA ARG A 129 -1.75 5.01 5.66
C ARG A 129 -3.14 4.76 6.26
N ASN A 130 -3.99 5.78 6.33
CA ASN A 130 -5.33 5.63 6.89
C ASN A 130 -6.22 4.66 6.09
N VAL A 131 -5.96 4.52 4.81
CA VAL A 131 -6.67 3.58 3.94
C VAL A 131 -6.24 2.13 4.23
N ASP A 132 -4.94 1.90 4.40
CA ASP A 132 -4.41 0.59 4.82
C ASP A 132 -4.97 0.18 6.20
N ASP A 133 -5.05 1.12 7.14
CA ASP A 133 -5.59 0.89 8.48
C ASP A 133 -7.06 0.42 8.48
N GLN A 134 -7.86 0.82 7.48
CA GLN A 134 -9.26 0.40 7.39
C GLN A 134 -9.42 -1.09 7.13
N GLU A 135 -8.57 -1.68 6.29
CA GLU A 135 -8.58 -3.12 6.04
C GLU A 135 -8.15 -3.88 7.29
N GLU A 136 -7.14 -3.40 8.00
CA GLU A 136 -6.70 -3.99 9.27
C GLU A 136 -7.81 -4.00 10.32
N VAL A 137 -8.50 -2.88 10.50
CA VAL A 137 -9.64 -2.77 11.43
C VAL A 137 -10.73 -3.77 11.04
N TRP A 138 -11.13 -3.83 9.76
CA TRP A 138 -12.13 -4.79 9.30
C TRP A 138 -11.69 -6.23 9.57
N PHE A 139 -10.46 -6.57 9.27
CA PHE A 139 -9.91 -7.90 9.47
C PHE A 139 -9.92 -8.31 10.94
N ASN A 140 -9.45 -7.44 11.84
CA ASN A 140 -9.33 -7.75 13.26
C ASN A 140 -10.65 -7.68 14.03
N ASP A 141 -11.52 -6.72 13.69
CA ASP A 141 -12.71 -6.41 14.48
C ASP A 141 -14.00 -7.09 13.95
N ALA A 142 -14.04 -7.41 12.65
CA ALA A 142 -15.20 -8.05 12.05
C ALA A 142 -14.92 -9.48 11.54
N PHE A 143 -13.92 -9.63 10.65
CA PHE A 143 -13.69 -10.89 9.95
C PHE A 143 -13.13 -11.98 10.87
N MET A 144 -12.04 -11.72 11.59
CA MET A 144 -11.42 -12.75 12.42
C MET A 144 -12.28 -13.22 13.60
N PRO A 145 -13.02 -12.36 14.32
CA PRO A 145 -13.98 -12.83 15.30
C PRO A 145 -15.06 -13.74 14.73
N PHE A 146 -15.60 -13.41 13.55
CA PHE A 146 -16.56 -14.24 12.86
C PHE A 146 -15.94 -15.58 12.44
N MET A 147 -14.76 -15.58 11.84
CA MET A 147 -14.09 -16.81 11.41
C MET A 147 -13.74 -17.73 12.58
N ARG A 148 -13.35 -17.20 13.74
CA ARG A 148 -13.12 -18.01 14.95
C ARG A 148 -14.37 -18.68 15.47
N ALA A 149 -15.54 -18.07 15.28
CA ALA A 149 -16.81 -18.63 15.72
C ALA A 149 -17.36 -19.67 14.71
N GLU A 150 -17.25 -19.39 13.42
CA GLU A 150 -17.99 -20.08 12.37
C GLU A 150 -17.13 -21.02 11.51
N ALA A 151 -15.81 -20.86 11.50
CA ALA A 151 -14.91 -21.66 10.68
C ALA A 151 -13.90 -22.46 11.50
N ARG A 152 -13.28 -23.44 10.86
CA ARG A 152 -12.07 -24.07 11.39
C ARG A 152 -10.85 -23.35 10.83
N VAL A 153 -10.44 -22.30 11.53
CA VAL A 153 -9.36 -21.40 11.08
C VAL A 153 -8.05 -22.16 10.79
N SER A 154 -7.74 -23.21 11.57
CA SER A 154 -6.55 -24.04 11.33
C SER A 154 -6.58 -24.78 9.99
N GLN A 155 -7.75 -25.27 9.55
CA GLN A 155 -7.93 -25.90 8.24
C GLN A 155 -7.74 -24.87 7.11
N ILE A 156 -8.35 -23.70 7.25
CA ILE A 156 -8.20 -22.59 6.29
C ILE A 156 -6.73 -22.15 6.19
N ALA A 157 -6.04 -22.03 7.33
CA ALA A 157 -4.63 -21.64 7.35
C ALA A 157 -3.72 -22.67 6.65
N GLN A 158 -4.00 -23.98 6.79
CA GLN A 158 -3.26 -25.01 6.06
C GLN A 158 -3.47 -24.92 4.55
N ILE A 159 -4.69 -24.67 4.12
CA ILE A 159 -5.01 -24.53 2.68
C ILE A 159 -4.35 -23.29 2.12
N ALA A 160 -4.39 -22.16 2.86
CA ALA A 160 -3.73 -20.94 2.48
C ALA A 160 -2.22 -21.13 2.17
N GLN A 161 -1.53 -22.04 2.87
CA GLN A 161 -0.12 -22.36 2.58
C GLN A 161 0.10 -23.08 1.24
N THR A 162 -0.90 -23.78 0.74
CA THR A 162 -0.80 -24.57 -0.49
C THR A 162 -1.21 -23.79 -1.75
N LEU A 163 -1.82 -22.62 -1.57
CA LEU A 163 -2.24 -21.79 -2.70
C LEU A 163 -1.05 -21.13 -3.40
N PRO A 164 -1.11 -20.92 -4.71
CA PRO A 164 -0.10 -20.16 -5.44
C PRO A 164 0.03 -18.74 -4.84
N GLY A 165 1.19 -18.40 -4.32
CA GLY A 165 1.41 -17.19 -3.54
C GLY A 165 1.21 -17.36 -2.04
N GLY A 166 0.73 -18.52 -1.61
CA GLY A 166 0.40 -18.90 -0.24
C GLY A 166 1.58 -19.14 0.69
N GLY A 167 2.58 -18.37 0.66
CA GLY A 167 3.72 -18.42 1.59
C GLY A 167 4.21 -17.04 1.97
N GLY A 168 3.69 -16.01 1.35
CA GLY A 168 4.08 -14.66 1.60
C GLY A 168 3.27 -13.70 0.78
N SER A 169 2.52 -12.84 1.41
CA SER A 169 2.15 -11.59 0.76
C SER A 169 3.44 -10.89 0.33
N PRO A 170 3.52 -10.26 -0.83
CA PRO A 170 4.58 -9.33 -1.12
C PRO A 170 4.65 -8.30 0.00
N GLY A 171 5.75 -8.26 0.77
CA GLY A 171 5.91 -7.38 1.92
C GLY A 171 5.19 -7.78 3.22
N GLY A 172 4.39 -8.88 3.24
CA GLY A 172 3.67 -9.35 4.42
C GLY A 172 4.46 -10.34 5.28
N MET A 173 3.98 -10.56 6.51
CA MET A 173 4.44 -11.67 7.33
C MET A 173 4.08 -12.97 6.61
N GLY A 174 5.10 -13.74 6.19
CA GLY A 174 4.89 -15.05 5.59
C GLY A 174 3.97 -15.90 6.45
N THR A 175 3.18 -16.76 5.83
CA THR A 175 2.42 -17.77 6.58
C THR A 175 3.39 -18.55 7.45
N PRO A 176 3.12 -18.65 8.76
CA PRO A 176 3.96 -19.48 9.62
C PRO A 176 4.00 -20.90 9.06
N ASP A 177 5.19 -21.47 8.96
CA ASP A 177 5.31 -22.90 8.71
C ASP A 177 4.82 -23.65 9.97
N TYR A 178 3.63 -24.19 9.90
CA TYR A 178 3.06 -24.98 10.99
C TYR A 178 3.63 -26.40 11.05
N GLY A 179 4.51 -26.80 10.11
CA GLY A 179 5.02 -28.15 9.98
C GLY A 179 3.94 -29.16 9.61
N GLU A 180 4.28 -30.45 9.70
CA GLU A 180 3.32 -31.54 9.56
C GLU A 180 2.52 -31.69 10.87
N VAL A 181 1.46 -30.91 11.02
CA VAL A 181 0.56 -31.01 12.18
C VAL A 181 -0.75 -31.66 11.73
N ASP A 182 -1.02 -32.83 12.29
CA ASP A 182 -2.32 -33.50 12.11
C ASP A 182 -3.34 -32.85 13.05
N TRP A 183 -3.87 -31.70 12.63
CA TRP A 183 -4.68 -30.85 13.48
C TRP A 183 -6.03 -31.47 13.86
N TRP A 184 -6.63 -32.21 12.90
CA TRP A 184 -7.99 -32.75 13.10
C TRP A 184 -8.23 -33.97 12.22
N PRO A 185 -8.83 -35.05 12.75
CA PRO A 185 -9.06 -36.28 12.00
C PRO A 185 -10.09 -36.13 10.89
N GLU A 186 -11.00 -35.15 10.96
CA GLU A 186 -12.02 -34.90 9.96
C GLU A 186 -12.10 -33.43 9.59
N PRO A 187 -12.05 -33.04 8.30
CA PRO A 187 -12.19 -31.67 7.86
C PRO A 187 -13.63 -31.17 8.13
N ARG A 188 -13.74 -29.90 8.49
CA ARG A 188 -15.03 -29.20 8.57
C ARG A 188 -15.50 -28.81 7.17
N ASP A 189 -16.77 -29.02 6.88
CA ASP A 189 -17.40 -28.54 5.66
C ASP A 189 -17.73 -27.05 5.79
N HIS A 190 -17.05 -26.20 5.00
CA HIS A 190 -17.28 -24.76 4.99
C HIS A 190 -18.19 -24.27 3.85
N ARG A 191 -18.74 -25.20 3.03
CA ARG A 191 -19.68 -24.80 1.96
C ARG A 191 -20.92 -24.05 2.49
N PRO A 192 -21.57 -24.49 3.60
CA PRO A 192 -22.67 -23.74 4.19
C PRO A 192 -22.25 -22.35 4.70
N LEU A 193 -21.02 -22.22 5.22
CA LEU A 193 -20.48 -20.94 5.65
C LEU A 193 -20.35 -19.99 4.46
N LEU A 194 -19.75 -20.44 3.36
CA LEU A 194 -19.50 -19.64 2.16
C LEU A 194 -20.78 -18.98 1.61
N VAL A 195 -21.92 -19.68 1.63
CA VAL A 195 -23.20 -19.17 1.13
C VAL A 195 -24.06 -18.52 2.20
N SER A 196 -23.60 -18.45 3.46
CA SER A 196 -24.37 -17.86 4.54
C SER A 196 -24.47 -16.34 4.42
N GLU A 197 -25.65 -15.79 4.73
CA GLU A 197 -25.88 -14.35 4.69
C GLU A 197 -24.87 -13.55 5.56
N PRO A 198 -24.53 -13.96 6.79
CA PRO A 198 -23.53 -13.24 7.59
C PRO A 198 -22.15 -13.18 6.93
N PHE A 199 -21.71 -14.27 6.30
CA PHE A 199 -20.43 -14.29 5.58
C PHE A 199 -20.47 -13.43 4.33
N GLN A 200 -21.53 -13.52 3.54
CA GLN A 200 -21.74 -12.68 2.35
C GLN A 200 -21.74 -11.18 2.70
N ASN A 201 -22.33 -10.79 3.82
CA ASN A 201 -22.32 -9.41 4.29
C ASN A 201 -20.89 -8.93 4.63
N LEU A 202 -20.05 -9.79 5.21
CA LEU A 202 -18.64 -9.48 5.45
C LEU A 202 -17.88 -9.31 4.13
N VAL A 203 -18.12 -10.18 3.14
CA VAL A 203 -17.50 -10.07 1.83
C VAL A 203 -17.91 -8.79 1.11
N VAL A 204 -19.18 -8.41 1.15
CA VAL A 204 -19.64 -7.12 0.59
C VAL A 204 -18.94 -5.95 1.27
N GLN A 205 -18.82 -5.97 2.59
CA GLN A 205 -18.14 -4.92 3.34
C GLN A 205 -16.65 -4.82 2.94
N LYS A 206 -15.97 -5.97 2.80
CA LYS A 206 -14.59 -6.00 2.33
C LYS A 206 -14.47 -5.44 0.91
N LEU A 207 -15.35 -5.84 0.00
CA LEU A 207 -15.36 -5.35 -1.38
C LEU A 207 -15.48 -3.82 -1.46
N TRP A 208 -16.27 -3.18 -0.58
CA TRP A 208 -16.35 -1.72 -0.50
C TRP A 208 -15.03 -1.10 -0.04
N ILE A 209 -14.40 -1.69 0.99
CA ILE A 209 -13.10 -1.24 1.50
C ILE A 209 -12.05 -1.35 0.38
N GLN A 210 -11.98 -2.48 -0.31
CA GLN A 210 -11.04 -2.70 -1.42
C GLN A 210 -11.24 -1.70 -2.57
N SER A 211 -12.50 -1.41 -2.90
CA SER A 211 -12.82 -0.42 -3.93
C SER A 211 -12.37 0.99 -3.55
N ASP A 212 -12.51 1.37 -2.28
CA ASP A 212 -12.03 2.67 -1.79
C ASP A 212 -10.50 2.73 -1.78
N ILE A 213 -9.83 1.66 -1.32
CA ILE A 213 -8.37 1.51 -1.34
C ILE A 213 -7.84 1.74 -2.77
N LEU A 214 -8.35 1.00 -3.75
CA LEU A 214 -7.92 1.14 -5.14
C LEU A 214 -8.15 2.54 -5.69
N GLY A 215 -9.29 3.15 -5.39
CA GLY A 215 -9.57 4.52 -5.79
C GLY A 215 -8.63 5.56 -5.16
N GLN A 216 -8.17 5.33 -3.94
CA GLN A 216 -7.17 6.18 -3.28
C GLN A 216 -5.78 5.96 -3.89
N TYR A 217 -5.38 4.71 -4.14
CA TYR A 217 -4.10 4.39 -4.76
C TYR A 217 -3.98 4.96 -6.18
N GLU A 218 -5.03 4.90 -7.00
CA GLU A 218 -5.04 5.54 -8.31
C GLU A 218 -4.79 7.05 -8.21
N ARG A 219 -5.46 7.73 -7.28
CA ARG A 219 -5.25 9.16 -7.04
C ARG A 219 -3.83 9.47 -6.57
N PHE A 220 -3.30 8.66 -5.66
CA PHE A 220 -1.96 8.85 -5.14
C PHE A 220 -0.90 8.58 -6.21
N ALA A 221 -1.04 7.52 -7.01
CA ALA A 221 -0.16 7.23 -8.14
C ALA A 221 -0.16 8.37 -9.18
N ALA A 222 -1.31 8.97 -9.46
CA ALA A 222 -1.40 10.10 -10.38
C ALA A 222 -0.61 11.31 -9.85
N GLN A 223 -0.70 11.59 -8.54
CA GLN A 223 0.03 12.69 -7.91
C GLN A 223 1.54 12.42 -7.85
N LEU A 224 1.95 11.16 -7.59
CA LEU A 224 3.36 10.74 -7.66
C LEU A 224 3.94 10.97 -9.05
N ARG A 225 3.23 10.55 -10.10
CA ARG A 225 3.69 10.74 -11.48
C ARG A 225 3.82 12.21 -11.86
N ASP A 226 2.89 13.07 -11.40
CA ASP A 226 2.99 14.53 -11.59
C ASP A 226 4.22 15.11 -10.87
N LEU A 227 4.46 14.69 -9.63
CA LEU A 227 5.63 15.10 -8.84
C LEU A 227 6.93 14.67 -9.53
N ILE A 228 7.03 13.41 -9.94
CA ILE A 228 8.21 12.85 -10.65
C ILE A 228 8.48 13.67 -11.90
N ALA A 229 7.47 13.91 -12.73
CA ALA A 229 7.62 14.67 -13.97
C ALA A 229 8.13 16.10 -13.74
N ARG A 230 7.65 16.79 -12.69
CA ARG A 230 8.08 18.15 -12.32
C ARG A 230 9.53 18.18 -11.85
N ILE A 231 9.95 17.21 -11.02
CA ILE A 231 11.35 17.12 -10.56
C ILE A 231 12.26 16.87 -11.74
N GLU A 232 11.92 15.94 -12.64
CA GLU A 232 12.72 15.65 -13.84
C GLU A 232 12.79 16.85 -14.80
N GLU A 233 11.74 17.67 -14.89
CA GLU A 233 11.76 18.90 -15.70
C GLU A 233 12.69 19.95 -15.13
N GLN A 234 12.74 20.10 -13.81
CA GLN A 234 13.61 21.07 -13.14
C GLN A 234 15.09 20.67 -13.19
N GLN A 235 15.40 19.37 -13.33
CA GLN A 235 16.77 18.87 -13.41
C GLN A 235 17.38 18.92 -14.83
N ARG A 236 16.60 19.27 -15.86
CA ARG A 236 17.07 19.41 -17.26
C ARG A 236 17.65 20.78 -17.53
#